data_9530f139dcde95bc47250507d2f81d61
#
_entry.id   9530f139dcde95bc47250507d2f81d61
#
_cell.length_a   1.000
_cell.length_b   1.000
_cell.length_c   1.000
_cell.angle_alpha   90.00
_cell.angle_beta   90.00
_cell.angle_gamma   90.00
#
_symmetry.space_group_name_H-M   'P 1'
#
loop_
_entity.id
_entity.type
_entity.pdbx_description
1 polymer ?
#
loop_
_entity_poly.entity_id
_entity_poly.type
_entity_poly.pdbx_seq_one_letter_code
_entity_poly.pdbx_strand_id
1 'polypeptide(L)'
;RQTLKYIIVQSPESVAAIQPLVHWAASLPPEQGCPKPDEQPVAFIAVLQDERLPGCSDTDVGLALGSLTAAAWAHGVGSCMMGSIDRPALTRLLDLPEGITLRYMVALGYPNHHSHLVTAQNGDTKYYLDDARDYCVPKRPMEEVLLKTL
;
A
#
# COMPACT_ATOMS: atom_id res chain seq x y z
N ARG A 1 -12.78 -0.89 -18.24
CA ARG A 1 -13.64 -2.09 -18.38
C ARG A 1 -14.21 -2.57 -17.05
N GLN A 2 -13.86 -1.92 -15.97
CA GLN A 2 -14.40 -2.13 -14.62
C GLN A 2 -14.22 -3.58 -14.11
N THR A 3 -13.05 -4.14 -14.33
CA THR A 3 -12.68 -5.49 -13.93
C THR A 3 -12.30 -5.59 -12.45
N LEU A 4 -12.07 -4.44 -11.80
CA LEU A 4 -11.69 -4.42 -10.39
C LEU A 4 -12.90 -4.57 -9.47
N LYS A 5 -12.67 -5.28 -8.38
CA LYS A 5 -13.61 -5.48 -7.27
C LYS A 5 -12.91 -5.12 -5.96
N TYR A 6 -13.66 -4.89 -4.92
CA TYR A 6 -13.12 -4.47 -3.64
C TYR A 6 -13.81 -5.18 -2.49
N ILE A 7 -13.04 -5.49 -1.44
CA ILE A 7 -13.57 -5.87 -0.13
C ILE A 7 -13.05 -4.85 0.87
N ILE A 8 -13.97 -4.26 1.65
CA ILE A 8 -13.64 -3.38 2.76
C ILE A 8 -13.64 -4.22 4.05
N VAL A 9 -12.51 -4.19 4.76
CA VAL A 9 -12.32 -4.89 6.03
C VAL A 9 -12.14 -3.85 7.12
N GLN A 10 -13.09 -3.77 8.06
CA GLN A 10 -13.12 -2.75 9.11
C GLN A 10 -13.52 -3.31 10.49
N SER A 11 -13.93 -4.59 10.60
CA SER A 11 -14.14 -5.16 11.92
C SER A 11 -12.78 -5.40 12.61
N PRO A 12 -12.62 -5.08 13.90
CA PRO A 12 -11.36 -5.27 14.61
C PRO A 12 -10.81 -6.70 14.51
N GLU A 13 -11.69 -7.69 14.56
CA GLU A 13 -11.33 -9.10 14.44
C GLU A 13 -10.73 -9.41 13.06
N SER A 14 -11.40 -8.99 11.98
CA SER A 14 -10.92 -9.22 10.61
C SER A 14 -9.64 -8.46 10.31
N VAL A 15 -9.51 -7.23 10.81
CA VAL A 15 -8.28 -6.44 10.70
C VAL A 15 -7.13 -7.14 11.40
N ALA A 16 -7.32 -7.62 12.63
CA ALA A 16 -6.31 -8.36 13.38
C ALA A 16 -5.89 -9.65 12.67
N ALA A 17 -6.81 -10.35 12.00
CA ALA A 17 -6.52 -11.56 11.24
C ALA A 17 -5.67 -11.30 9.98
N ILE A 18 -5.76 -10.11 9.40
CA ILE A 18 -4.97 -9.71 8.21
C ILE A 18 -3.54 -9.29 8.60
N GLN A 19 -3.33 -8.68 9.76
CA GLN A 19 -2.04 -8.12 10.18
C GLN A 19 -0.84 -9.07 9.98
N PRO A 20 -0.89 -10.35 10.39
CA PRO A 20 0.24 -11.26 10.21
C PRO A 20 0.43 -11.73 8.76
N LEU A 21 -0.49 -11.42 7.85
CA LEU A 21 -0.48 -11.86 6.46
C LEU A 21 0.03 -10.77 5.49
N VAL A 22 0.40 -9.62 6.01
CA VAL A 22 0.95 -8.49 5.25
C VAL A 22 2.36 -8.16 5.74
N HIS A 23 3.25 -7.77 4.82
CA HIS A 23 4.64 -7.48 5.14
C HIS A 23 4.89 -5.97 5.06
N TRP A 24 5.39 -5.41 6.16
CA TRP A 24 5.60 -3.99 6.33
C TRP A 24 7.02 -3.57 5.93
N ALA A 25 7.15 -2.33 5.45
CA ALA A 25 8.38 -1.54 5.36
C ALA A 25 9.63 -2.33 4.91
N ALA A 26 9.60 -2.89 3.70
CA ALA A 26 10.67 -3.75 3.17
C ALA A 26 12.10 -3.13 3.15
N SER A 27 12.22 -1.80 3.26
CA SER A 27 13.50 -1.10 3.32
C SER A 27 14.03 -0.90 4.73
N LEU A 28 13.27 -1.28 5.76
CA LEU A 28 13.62 -1.13 7.17
C LEU A 28 13.80 -2.52 7.82
N PRO A 29 14.62 -2.60 8.90
CA PRO A 29 14.61 -3.76 9.77
C PRO A 29 13.23 -3.99 10.37
N PRO A 30 12.80 -5.26 10.59
CA PRO A 30 11.44 -5.57 11.08
C PRO A 30 11.07 -4.85 12.40
N GLU A 31 12.03 -4.66 13.30
CA GLU A 31 11.85 -3.98 14.58
C GLU A 31 11.56 -2.48 14.43
N GLN A 32 11.84 -1.90 13.26
CA GLN A 32 11.58 -0.49 12.95
C GLN A 32 10.39 -0.33 12.01
N GLY A 33 10.20 -1.28 11.11
CA GLY A 33 9.23 -1.20 10.02
C GLY A 33 7.87 -1.79 10.35
N CYS A 34 7.78 -2.77 11.28
CA CYS A 34 6.50 -3.32 11.71
C CYS A 34 5.78 -2.35 12.66
N PRO A 35 4.50 -2.02 12.41
CA PRO A 35 3.73 -1.19 13.33
C PRO A 35 3.49 -1.93 14.65
N LYS A 36 3.63 -1.22 15.77
CA LYS A 36 3.26 -1.72 17.09
C LYS A 36 1.74 -1.89 17.18
N PRO A 37 1.21 -2.60 18.18
CA PRO A 37 -0.23 -2.85 18.30
C PRO A 37 -1.10 -1.60 18.27
N ASP A 38 -0.63 -0.49 18.84
CA ASP A 38 -1.28 0.82 18.89
C ASP A 38 -1.04 1.69 17.63
N GLU A 39 -0.16 1.24 16.74
CA GLU A 39 0.17 1.90 15.48
C GLU A 39 -0.43 1.15 14.26
N GLN A 40 -1.13 0.05 14.49
CA GLN A 40 -1.68 -0.77 13.41
C GLN A 40 -2.84 -0.06 12.70
N PRO A 41 -3.05 -0.34 11.39
CA PRO A 41 -4.18 0.22 10.66
C PRO A 41 -5.51 -0.26 11.24
N VAL A 42 -6.52 0.57 11.07
CA VAL A 42 -7.89 0.30 11.57
C VAL A 42 -8.79 -0.30 10.50
N ALA A 43 -8.35 -0.31 9.25
CA ALA A 43 -9.08 -0.91 8.13
C ALA A 43 -8.15 -1.34 7.00
N PHE A 44 -8.64 -2.26 6.17
CA PHE A 44 -8.00 -2.63 4.92
C PHE A 44 -9.01 -2.58 3.76
N ILE A 45 -8.52 -2.27 2.56
CA ILE A 45 -9.22 -2.49 1.31
C ILE A 45 -8.45 -3.55 0.52
N ALA A 46 -9.09 -4.68 0.23
CA ALA A 46 -8.57 -5.63 -0.74
C ALA A 46 -8.93 -5.17 -2.15
N VAL A 47 -7.94 -4.99 -3.00
CA VAL A 47 -8.10 -4.67 -4.41
C VAL A 47 -8.01 -5.96 -5.20
N LEU A 48 -9.10 -6.32 -5.83
CA LEU A 48 -9.34 -7.60 -6.48
C LEU A 48 -9.53 -7.40 -7.99
N GLN A 49 -9.23 -8.44 -8.75
CA GLN A 49 -9.50 -8.50 -10.18
C GLN A 49 -10.46 -9.63 -10.48
N ASP A 50 -11.47 -9.36 -11.26
CA ASP A 50 -12.36 -10.38 -11.83
C ASP A 50 -11.77 -10.89 -13.15
N GLU A 51 -11.13 -12.06 -13.11
CA GLU A 51 -10.44 -12.67 -14.25
C GLU A 51 -11.43 -13.14 -15.35
N ARG A 52 -12.71 -13.25 -15.03
CA ARG A 52 -13.77 -13.62 -15.98
C ARG A 52 -14.11 -12.46 -16.93
N LEU A 53 -13.72 -11.23 -16.57
CA LEU A 53 -13.92 -10.04 -17.37
C LEU A 53 -12.65 -9.72 -18.18
N PRO A 54 -12.76 -9.52 -19.51
CA PRO A 54 -11.59 -9.29 -20.35
C PRO A 54 -10.97 -7.90 -20.12
N GLY A 55 -9.66 -7.82 -20.20
CA GLY A 55 -8.92 -6.58 -20.39
C GLY A 55 -8.61 -5.79 -19.12
N CYS A 56 -8.42 -6.43 -17.97
CA CYS A 56 -7.73 -5.81 -16.85
C CYS A 56 -6.25 -5.65 -17.17
N SER A 57 -5.68 -4.52 -16.80
CA SER A 57 -4.26 -4.25 -16.93
C SER A 57 -3.70 -3.77 -15.59
N ASP A 58 -2.37 -3.89 -15.43
CA ASP A 58 -1.67 -3.31 -14.27
C ASP A 58 -1.86 -1.79 -14.20
N THR A 59 -2.10 -1.15 -15.35
CA THR A 59 -2.45 0.28 -15.43
C THR A 59 -3.75 0.58 -14.71
N ASP A 60 -4.81 -0.24 -14.93
CA ASP A 60 -6.10 -0.05 -14.24
C ASP A 60 -5.94 -0.19 -12.73
N VAL A 61 -5.17 -1.18 -12.29
CA VAL A 61 -4.86 -1.40 -10.87
C VAL A 61 -4.10 -0.22 -10.28
N GLY A 62 -3.06 0.25 -10.96
CA GLY A 62 -2.27 1.41 -10.52
C GLY A 62 -3.09 2.69 -10.41
N LEU A 63 -3.96 2.97 -11.39
CA LEU A 63 -4.87 4.12 -11.38
C LEU A 63 -5.87 4.05 -10.21
N ALA A 64 -6.42 2.86 -9.95
CA ALA A 64 -7.33 2.65 -8.83
C ALA A 64 -6.64 2.86 -7.48
N LEU A 65 -5.44 2.28 -7.30
CA LEU A 65 -4.63 2.47 -6.09
C LEU A 65 -4.29 3.94 -5.87
N GLY A 66 -3.83 4.65 -6.91
CA GLY A 66 -3.53 6.08 -6.83
C GLY A 66 -4.76 6.92 -6.45
N SER A 67 -5.93 6.61 -7.03
CA SER A 67 -7.18 7.30 -6.71
C SER A 67 -7.63 7.03 -5.27
N LEU A 68 -7.56 5.78 -4.81
CA LEU A 68 -7.91 5.40 -3.43
C LEU A 68 -7.03 6.12 -2.40
N THR A 69 -5.70 6.11 -2.61
CA THR A 69 -4.77 6.73 -1.66
C THR A 69 -4.88 8.27 -1.67
N ALA A 70 -5.11 8.88 -2.83
CA ALA A 70 -5.35 10.32 -2.93
C ALA A 70 -6.66 10.73 -2.23
N ALA A 71 -7.73 9.96 -2.42
CA ALA A 71 -9.01 10.19 -1.73
C ALA A 71 -8.86 10.01 -0.20
N ALA A 72 -8.18 8.97 0.27
CA ALA A 72 -7.92 8.77 1.69
C ALA A 72 -7.18 9.98 2.28
N TRP A 73 -6.12 10.42 1.63
CA TRP A 73 -5.33 11.59 2.07
C TRP A 73 -6.16 12.87 2.13
N ALA A 74 -7.03 13.10 1.15
CA ALA A 74 -7.94 14.26 1.14
C ALA A 74 -8.89 14.30 2.36
N HIS A 75 -9.12 13.14 2.99
CA HIS A 75 -9.89 12.99 4.23
C HIS A 75 -9.02 12.88 5.50
N GLY A 76 -7.71 13.15 5.41
CA GLY A 76 -6.79 13.04 6.54
C GLY A 76 -6.46 11.59 6.95
N VAL A 77 -6.76 10.62 6.08
CA VAL A 77 -6.49 9.21 6.31
C VAL A 77 -5.19 8.82 5.61
N GLY A 78 -4.24 8.29 6.38
CA GLY A 78 -3.03 7.68 5.87
C GLY A 78 -3.33 6.34 5.20
N SER A 79 -2.52 5.97 4.21
CA SER A 79 -2.68 4.72 3.48
C SER A 79 -1.34 4.09 3.10
N CYS A 80 -1.31 2.76 3.06
CA CYS A 80 -0.16 2.00 2.58
C CYS A 80 -0.61 0.95 1.56
N MET A 81 -0.09 1.04 0.33
CA MET A 81 -0.30 0.04 -0.71
C MET A 81 0.64 -1.15 -0.49
N MET A 82 0.09 -2.33 -0.27
CA MET A 82 0.83 -3.53 0.10
C MET A 82 0.74 -4.59 -1.01
N GLY A 83 1.86 -4.81 -1.70
CA GLY A 83 2.01 -5.88 -2.69
C GLY A 83 2.74 -7.12 -2.13
N SER A 84 3.53 -6.93 -1.06
CA SER A 84 4.19 -8.02 -0.33
C SER A 84 3.23 -8.57 0.73
N ILE A 85 2.48 -9.61 0.36
CA ILE A 85 1.38 -10.16 1.14
C ILE A 85 1.32 -11.68 0.96
N ASP A 86 0.83 -12.42 1.95
CA ASP A 86 0.51 -13.84 1.81
C ASP A 86 -0.82 -14.01 1.05
N ARG A 87 -0.73 -14.00 -0.30
CA ARG A 87 -1.93 -14.11 -1.16
C ARG A 87 -2.73 -15.38 -0.92
N PRO A 88 -2.13 -16.58 -0.81
CA PRO A 88 -2.91 -17.79 -0.55
C PRO A 88 -3.68 -17.76 0.77
N ALA A 89 -3.06 -17.26 1.84
CA ALA A 89 -3.72 -17.14 3.14
C ALA A 89 -4.84 -16.09 3.11
N LEU A 90 -4.59 -14.91 2.52
CA LEU A 90 -5.59 -13.86 2.37
C LEU A 90 -6.75 -14.28 1.46
N THR A 91 -6.50 -15.02 0.38
CA THR A 91 -7.56 -15.56 -0.49
C THR A 91 -8.52 -16.46 0.28
N ARG A 92 -7.98 -17.33 1.15
CA ARG A 92 -8.80 -18.17 2.02
C ARG A 92 -9.54 -17.39 3.10
N LEU A 93 -8.82 -16.44 3.76
CA LEU A 93 -9.41 -15.63 4.83
C LEU A 93 -10.57 -14.77 4.34
N LEU A 94 -10.44 -14.21 3.14
CA LEU A 94 -11.44 -13.35 2.51
C LEU A 94 -12.52 -14.15 1.74
N ASP A 95 -12.43 -15.47 1.73
CA ASP A 95 -13.34 -16.38 1.02
C ASP A 95 -13.57 -15.96 -0.43
N LEU A 96 -12.47 -15.71 -1.15
CA LEU A 96 -12.55 -15.24 -2.53
C LEU A 96 -13.07 -16.35 -3.46
N PRO A 97 -14.13 -16.08 -4.24
CA PRO A 97 -14.66 -17.05 -5.18
C PRO A 97 -13.70 -17.29 -6.36
N GLU A 98 -13.88 -18.42 -7.03
CA GLU A 98 -13.15 -18.75 -8.24
C GLU A 98 -13.25 -17.63 -9.29
N GLY A 99 -12.14 -17.33 -9.95
CA GLY A 99 -12.02 -16.25 -10.93
C GLY A 99 -11.84 -14.86 -10.33
N ILE A 100 -11.71 -14.72 -9.02
CA ILE A 100 -11.35 -13.46 -8.36
C ILE A 100 -9.93 -13.57 -7.79
N THR A 101 -9.06 -12.67 -8.23
CA THR A 101 -7.64 -12.64 -7.82
C THR A 101 -7.35 -11.43 -6.93
N LEU A 102 -6.67 -11.66 -5.80
CA LEU A 102 -6.18 -10.60 -4.93
C LEU A 102 -4.93 -9.94 -5.55
N ARG A 103 -5.03 -8.63 -5.85
CA ARG A 103 -3.93 -7.86 -6.42
C ARG A 103 -3.13 -7.13 -5.34
N TYR A 104 -3.78 -6.36 -4.50
CA TYR A 104 -3.17 -5.56 -3.43
C TYR A 104 -4.05 -5.50 -2.20
N MET A 105 -3.40 -5.28 -1.05
CA MET A 105 -4.07 -4.77 0.14
C MET A 105 -3.72 -3.30 0.31
N VAL A 106 -4.68 -2.48 0.72
CA VAL A 106 -4.45 -1.08 1.12
C VAL A 106 -4.79 -0.95 2.60
N ALA A 107 -3.78 -0.72 3.41
CA ALA A 107 -3.95 -0.43 4.84
C ALA A 107 -4.38 1.03 5.01
N LEU A 108 -5.29 1.30 5.94
CA LEU A 108 -5.83 2.62 6.23
C LEU A 108 -5.80 2.91 7.73
N GLY A 109 -5.42 4.13 8.10
CA GLY A 109 -5.39 4.60 9.48
C GLY A 109 -5.10 6.09 9.55
N TYR A 110 -5.24 6.69 10.74
CA TYR A 110 -4.79 8.06 10.93
C TYR A 110 -3.27 8.05 11.15
N PRO A 111 -2.49 8.86 10.38
CA PRO A 111 -1.04 8.88 10.51
C PRO A 111 -0.63 9.49 11.86
N ASN A 112 0.33 8.84 12.53
CA ASN A 112 0.93 9.32 13.77
C ASN A 112 2.41 9.73 13.61
N HIS A 113 2.90 9.79 12.37
CA HIS A 113 4.24 10.25 12.00
C HIS A 113 4.17 11.15 10.78
N HIS A 114 5.25 11.85 10.50
CA HIS A 114 5.39 12.64 9.29
C HIS A 114 6.22 11.89 8.25
N SER A 115 6.07 12.29 7.00
CA SER A 115 6.90 11.79 5.90
C SER A 115 7.48 12.97 5.15
N HIS A 116 8.80 12.93 4.92
CA HIS A 116 9.54 13.98 4.25
C HIS A 116 10.06 13.49 2.90
N LEU A 117 9.89 14.29 1.86
CA LEU A 117 10.58 14.07 0.59
C LEU A 117 11.99 14.61 0.70
N VAL A 118 12.98 13.78 0.39
CA VAL A 118 14.39 14.17 0.37
C VAL A 118 14.99 13.83 -0.99
N THR A 119 16.04 14.53 -1.39
CA THR A 119 16.73 14.22 -2.65
C THR A 119 17.55 12.95 -2.51
N ALA A 120 17.39 12.01 -3.45
CA ALA A 120 18.18 10.79 -3.50
C ALA A 120 19.67 11.10 -3.65
N GLN A 121 20.52 10.41 -2.88
CA GLN A 121 21.96 10.54 -2.95
C GLN A 121 22.53 9.29 -3.61
N ASN A 122 23.46 9.47 -4.56
CA ASN A 122 24.12 8.37 -5.29
C ASN A 122 23.14 7.34 -5.89
N GLY A 123 21.94 7.79 -6.31
CA GLY A 123 20.90 6.91 -6.86
C GLY A 123 20.17 6.03 -5.86
N ASP A 124 20.47 6.12 -4.56
CA ASP A 124 19.74 5.37 -3.53
C ASP A 124 18.37 6.01 -3.27
N THR A 125 17.32 5.21 -3.46
CA THR A 125 15.92 5.62 -3.28
C THR A 125 15.23 4.87 -2.13
N LYS A 126 15.99 4.13 -1.31
CA LYS A 126 15.45 3.44 -0.14
C LYS A 126 15.06 4.45 0.93
N TYR A 127 13.82 4.37 1.40
CA TYR A 127 13.38 5.20 2.50
C TYR A 127 14.02 4.73 3.82
N TYR A 128 14.16 5.66 4.74
CA TYR A 128 14.73 5.44 6.08
C TYR A 128 13.98 6.27 7.11
N LEU A 129 14.22 5.99 8.39
CA LEU A 129 13.71 6.80 9.51
C LEU A 129 14.82 7.76 9.97
N ASP A 130 14.44 9.00 10.27
CA ASP A 130 15.31 9.94 10.96
C ASP A 130 15.28 9.73 12.49
N ASP A 131 15.98 10.58 13.23
CA ASP A 131 16.07 10.50 14.69
C ASP A 131 14.73 10.74 15.39
N ALA A 132 13.79 11.44 14.75
CA ALA A 132 12.42 11.65 15.23
C ALA A 132 11.47 10.49 14.87
N ARG A 133 11.97 9.47 14.15
CA ARG A 133 11.22 8.35 13.58
C ARG A 133 10.24 8.76 12.47
N ASP A 134 10.47 9.89 11.83
CA ASP A 134 9.75 10.29 10.63
C ASP A 134 10.35 9.64 9.38
N TYR A 135 9.50 9.30 8.43
CA TYR A 135 9.95 8.66 7.18
C TYR A 135 10.59 9.68 6.25
N CYS A 136 11.85 9.49 5.93
CA CYS A 136 12.55 10.19 4.85
C CYS A 136 12.45 9.36 3.57
N VAL A 137 11.80 9.93 2.55
CA VAL A 137 11.53 9.24 1.28
C VAL A 137 12.36 9.89 0.16
N PRO A 138 13.50 9.25 -0.24
CA PRO A 138 14.34 9.80 -1.28
C PRO A 138 13.67 9.76 -2.66
N LYS A 139 13.74 10.88 -3.37
CA LYS A 139 13.28 11.03 -4.75
C LYS A 139 14.41 11.46 -5.64
N ARG A 140 14.45 10.93 -6.86
CA ARG A 140 15.38 11.39 -7.88
C ARG A 140 15.10 12.87 -8.20
N PRO A 141 16.14 13.69 -8.41
CA PRO A 141 15.95 15.08 -8.81
C PRO A 141 15.33 15.16 -10.21
N MET A 142 14.75 16.33 -10.54
CA MET A 142 14.00 16.50 -11.79
C MET A 142 14.88 16.26 -13.01
N GLU A 143 16.15 16.60 -12.94
CA GLU A 143 17.14 16.44 -14.02
C GLU A 143 17.40 14.98 -14.38
N GLU A 144 17.19 14.04 -13.44
CA GLU A 144 17.28 12.61 -13.72
C GLU A 144 15.98 12.02 -14.27
N VAL A 145 14.84 12.70 -14.05
CA VAL A 145 13.51 12.20 -14.41
C VAL A 145 13.04 12.78 -15.74
N LEU A 146 13.30 14.08 -15.98
CA LEU A 146 12.94 14.78 -17.21
C LEU A 146 14.04 14.64 -18.26
N LEU A 147 13.81 13.80 -19.28
CA LEU A 147 14.82 13.58 -20.32
C LEU A 147 15.03 14.82 -21.20
N LYS A 148 13.98 15.50 -21.62
CA LYS A 148 14.06 16.74 -22.39
C LYS A 148 12.72 17.48 -22.45
N THR A 149 12.78 18.75 -22.72
CA THR A 149 11.64 19.57 -23.14
C THR A 149 11.81 19.91 -24.63
N LEU A 150 10.75 19.82 -25.42
CA LEU A 150 10.73 20.15 -26.85
C LEU A 150 9.99 21.45 -27.08
#